data_e40eede4cc8ed86ed34bfd82a811cfd7
#
_entry.id   e40eede4cc8ed86ed34bfd82a811cfd7
#
_cell.length_a   1.000
_cell.length_b   1.000
_cell.length_c   1.000
_cell.angle_alpha   90.00
_cell.angle_beta   90.00
_cell.angle_gamma   90.00
#
_symmetry.space_group_name_H-M   'P 1'
#
loop_
_entity.id
_entity.type
_entity.pdbx_description
1 polymer ?
#
loop_
_entity_poly.entity_id
_entity_poly.type
_entity_poly.pdbx_seq_one_letter_code
_entity_poly.pdbx_strand_id
1 'polypeptide(L)'
;MGMEILELWLVRHGETPSSRDGILAGWDDVPLTEKGVAQAEAVRPVLDGSPFAGVWSSDLQRAVRTALLAWGAPVADPRLREINFGELEGKQWETVEEAHKKALVNFDGFNPPGGETLEDLRERVSGFLYELPPGRHLLFTHGGVIRLLTREAGQDGFVPTGTVVGLDWTHRAVLFKRESPIPGPTPFET
;
A
#
# COMPACT_ATOMS: atom_id res chain seq x y z
N MET A 1 9.45 15.28 29.03
CA MET A 1 9.55 15.31 27.56
C MET A 1 8.49 14.36 27.07
N GLY A 2 7.49 14.87 26.32
CA GLY A 2 6.49 14.00 25.68
C GLY A 2 7.17 13.13 24.63
N MET A 3 6.76 11.88 24.54
CA MET A 3 7.23 10.98 23.48
C MET A 3 6.77 11.57 22.14
N GLU A 4 7.73 11.78 21.22
CA GLU A 4 7.44 12.26 19.88
C GLU A 4 6.75 11.15 19.09
N ILE A 5 5.50 11.37 18.70
CA ILE A 5 4.65 10.36 18.04
C ILE A 5 4.89 10.42 16.53
N LEU A 6 5.08 9.26 15.91
CA LEU A 6 5.02 9.07 14.46
C LEU A 6 3.69 8.40 14.12
N GLU A 7 2.81 9.16 13.47
CA GLU A 7 1.52 8.68 12.99
C GLU A 7 1.54 8.58 11.46
N LEU A 8 1.10 7.46 10.93
CA LEU A 8 1.07 7.18 9.50
C LEU A 8 -0.38 7.03 9.03
N TRP A 9 -0.77 7.79 8.04
CA TRP A 9 -2.00 7.55 7.29
C TRP A 9 -1.63 6.96 5.93
N LEU A 10 -1.98 5.71 5.74
CA LEU A 10 -1.60 4.89 4.59
C LEU A 10 -2.79 4.77 3.64
N VAL A 11 -2.60 5.15 2.39
CA VAL A 11 -3.64 5.06 1.35
C VAL A 11 -3.20 4.05 0.31
N ARG A 12 -3.98 2.98 0.12
CA ARG A 12 -3.81 2.11 -1.04
C ARG A 12 -4.31 2.82 -2.29
N HIS A 13 -3.52 2.80 -3.37
CA HIS A 13 -3.95 3.33 -4.67
C HIS A 13 -5.31 2.78 -5.12
N GLY A 14 -5.99 3.49 -6.01
CA GLY A 14 -7.24 3.06 -6.64
C GLY A 14 -7.04 1.83 -7.53
N GLU A 15 -8.17 1.25 -7.97
CA GLU A 15 -8.16 0.08 -8.86
C GLU A 15 -7.33 0.33 -10.14
N THR A 16 -6.61 -0.70 -10.56
CA THR A 16 -5.88 -0.78 -11.82
C THR A 16 -6.41 -1.94 -12.66
N PRO A 17 -6.15 -2.00 -13.97
CA PRO A 17 -6.49 -3.19 -14.76
C PRO A 17 -5.94 -4.48 -14.14
N SER A 18 -4.70 -4.44 -13.66
CA SER A 18 -4.07 -5.60 -13.03
C SER A 18 -4.79 -6.05 -11.76
N SER A 19 -5.15 -5.12 -10.85
CA SER A 19 -5.87 -5.48 -9.62
C SER A 19 -7.30 -5.96 -9.90
N ARG A 20 -7.95 -5.43 -10.95
CA ARG A 20 -9.28 -5.87 -11.39
C ARG A 20 -9.24 -7.30 -11.97
N ASP A 21 -8.23 -7.58 -12.78
CA ASP A 21 -8.15 -8.81 -13.56
C ASP A 21 -7.31 -9.90 -12.87
N GLY A 22 -6.91 -9.71 -11.61
CA GLY A 22 -6.15 -10.69 -10.84
C GLY A 22 -4.72 -10.91 -11.34
N ILE A 23 -4.09 -9.87 -11.85
CA ILE A 23 -2.71 -9.90 -12.36
C ILE A 23 -1.76 -9.32 -11.29
N LEU A 24 -0.64 -10.00 -11.05
CA LEU A 24 0.42 -9.52 -10.17
C LEU A 24 1.18 -8.37 -10.86
N ALA A 25 0.95 -7.14 -10.43
CA ALA A 25 1.59 -5.97 -11.03
C ALA A 25 2.98 -5.69 -10.45
N GLY A 26 3.11 -5.77 -9.11
CA GLY A 26 4.38 -5.46 -8.44
C GLY A 26 4.94 -4.08 -8.86
N TRP A 27 6.07 -4.09 -9.53
CA TRP A 27 6.73 -2.90 -10.06
C TRP A 27 6.31 -2.51 -11.47
N ASP A 28 5.49 -3.30 -12.15
CA ASP A 28 4.88 -2.89 -13.42
C ASP A 28 4.09 -1.59 -13.22
N ASP A 29 4.40 -0.59 -14.05
CA ASP A 29 3.85 0.76 -13.89
C ASP A 29 2.51 0.93 -14.64
N VAL A 30 1.46 0.36 -14.06
CA VAL A 30 0.10 0.36 -14.60
C VAL A 30 -0.72 1.56 -14.13
N PRO A 31 -1.60 2.12 -15.00
CA PRO A 31 -2.47 3.25 -14.65
C PRO A 31 -3.68 2.83 -13.80
N LEU A 32 -4.41 3.82 -13.27
CA LEU A 32 -5.72 3.62 -12.68
C LEU A 32 -6.78 3.34 -13.75
N THR A 33 -7.81 2.54 -13.40
CA THR A 33 -9.07 2.47 -14.15
C THR A 33 -9.93 3.71 -13.85
N GLU A 34 -11.02 3.91 -14.59
CA GLU A 34 -12.03 4.95 -14.25
C GLU A 34 -12.58 4.75 -12.83
N LYS A 35 -12.83 3.50 -12.44
CA LYS A 35 -13.24 3.16 -11.08
C LYS A 35 -12.15 3.48 -10.07
N GLY A 36 -10.88 3.22 -10.40
CA GLY A 36 -9.74 3.59 -9.56
C GLY A 36 -9.61 5.10 -9.36
N VAL A 37 -9.91 5.89 -10.39
CA VAL A 37 -10.00 7.37 -10.29
C VAL A 37 -11.10 7.77 -9.31
N ALA A 38 -12.31 7.21 -9.45
CA ALA A 38 -13.42 7.49 -8.53
C ALA A 38 -13.10 7.06 -7.08
N GLN A 39 -12.43 5.92 -6.89
CA GLN A 39 -11.95 5.50 -5.56
C GLN A 39 -10.94 6.49 -4.97
N ALA A 40 -10.00 6.99 -5.77
CA ALA A 40 -9.01 7.98 -5.34
C ALA A 40 -9.68 9.31 -4.92
N GLU A 41 -10.66 9.78 -5.68
CA GLU A 41 -11.44 10.98 -5.34
C GLU A 41 -12.26 10.79 -4.06
N ALA A 42 -12.79 9.59 -3.83
CA ALA A 42 -13.54 9.23 -2.63
C ALA A 42 -12.67 9.19 -1.34
N VAL A 43 -11.34 9.17 -1.47
CA VAL A 43 -10.43 9.29 -0.31
C VAL A 43 -10.41 10.71 0.24
N ARG A 44 -10.62 11.74 -0.59
CA ARG A 44 -10.49 13.15 -0.20
C ARG A 44 -11.25 13.52 1.09
N PRO A 45 -12.54 13.19 1.27
CA PRO A 45 -13.25 13.54 2.50
C PRO A 45 -12.67 12.92 3.77
N VAL A 46 -11.98 11.78 3.63
CA VAL A 46 -11.33 11.11 4.78
C VAL A 46 -10.11 11.90 5.25
N LEU A 47 -9.44 12.60 4.33
CA LEU A 47 -8.22 13.37 4.58
C LEU A 47 -8.50 14.82 4.96
N ASP A 48 -9.69 15.35 4.63
CA ASP A 48 -10.03 16.75 4.81
C ASP A 48 -9.83 17.24 6.27
N GLY A 49 -9.23 18.42 6.39
CA GLY A 49 -8.99 19.07 7.68
C GLY A 49 -7.87 18.43 8.52
N SER A 50 -7.23 17.36 8.04
CA SER A 50 -6.14 16.72 8.77
C SER A 50 -4.80 17.39 8.44
N PRO A 51 -4.06 17.89 9.44
CA PRO A 51 -2.72 18.41 9.18
C PRO A 51 -1.73 17.26 9.02
N PHE A 52 -0.90 17.32 7.97
CA PHE A 52 0.20 16.37 7.73
C PHE A 52 1.55 17.10 7.74
N ALA A 53 2.53 16.54 8.43
CA ALA A 53 3.92 17.02 8.44
C ALA A 53 4.62 16.74 7.11
N GLY A 54 4.19 15.69 6.39
CA GLY A 54 4.69 15.36 5.06
C GLY A 54 3.69 14.50 4.30
N VAL A 55 3.70 14.63 2.97
CA VAL A 55 2.86 13.86 2.05
C VAL A 55 3.76 13.17 1.03
N TRP A 56 3.70 11.86 1.02
CA TRP A 56 4.61 10.98 0.30
C TRP A 56 3.85 10.02 -0.61
N SER A 57 4.50 9.53 -1.64
CA SER A 57 3.93 8.50 -2.51
C SER A 57 5.01 7.55 -3.01
N SER A 58 4.64 6.28 -3.21
CA SER A 58 5.34 5.46 -4.19
C SER A 58 5.45 6.23 -5.51
N ASP A 59 6.56 6.06 -6.22
CA ASP A 59 6.79 6.71 -7.52
C ASP A 59 6.04 6.01 -8.68
N LEU A 60 5.38 4.87 -8.43
CA LEU A 60 4.53 4.22 -9.43
C LEU A 60 3.28 5.05 -9.71
N GLN A 61 2.95 5.20 -11.01
CA GLN A 61 1.92 6.15 -11.47
C GLN A 61 0.55 5.96 -10.80
N ARG A 62 0.14 4.73 -10.49
CA ARG A 62 -1.12 4.46 -9.78
C ARG A 62 -1.19 5.08 -8.39
N ALA A 63 -0.09 5.10 -7.66
CA ALA A 63 0.00 5.74 -6.34
C ALA A 63 0.08 7.26 -6.45
N VAL A 64 0.94 7.78 -7.33
CA VAL A 64 1.06 9.22 -7.60
C VAL A 64 -0.27 9.80 -8.08
N ARG A 65 -0.94 9.12 -9.01
CA ARG A 65 -2.25 9.58 -9.51
C ARG A 65 -3.32 9.59 -8.43
N THR A 66 -3.32 8.58 -7.54
CA THR A 66 -4.21 8.55 -6.38
C THR A 66 -3.94 9.74 -5.46
N ALA A 67 -2.67 10.04 -5.18
CA ALA A 67 -2.29 11.20 -4.36
C ALA A 67 -2.79 12.53 -4.97
N LEU A 68 -2.58 12.73 -6.27
CA LEU A 68 -3.02 13.94 -6.96
C LEU A 68 -4.54 14.14 -6.92
N LEU A 69 -5.31 13.07 -7.00
CA LEU A 69 -6.78 13.11 -6.95
C LEU A 69 -7.32 13.28 -5.53
N ALA A 70 -6.68 12.63 -4.55
CA ALA A 70 -7.14 12.62 -3.16
C ALA A 70 -6.65 13.82 -2.34
N TRP A 71 -5.48 14.36 -2.65
CA TRP A 71 -4.83 15.38 -1.83
C TRP A 71 -4.19 16.49 -2.66
N GLY A 72 -3.16 16.16 -3.43
CA GLY A 72 -2.32 17.07 -4.18
C GLY A 72 -0.97 16.43 -4.49
N ALA A 73 0.03 17.24 -4.84
CA ALA A 73 1.35 16.75 -5.24
C ALA A 73 2.12 16.15 -4.04
N PRO A 74 2.48 14.85 -4.08
CA PRO A 74 3.29 14.21 -3.06
C PRO A 74 4.79 14.35 -3.38
N VAL A 75 5.63 14.07 -2.39
CA VAL A 75 7.04 13.72 -2.62
C VAL A 75 7.12 12.23 -2.96
N ALA A 76 7.63 11.88 -4.13
CA ALA A 76 7.75 10.49 -4.56
C ALA A 76 9.01 9.84 -4.00
N ASP A 77 8.87 8.61 -3.49
CA ASP A 77 9.98 7.80 -2.99
C ASP A 77 9.81 6.33 -3.42
N PRO A 78 10.79 5.74 -4.14
CA PRO A 78 10.70 4.36 -4.63
C PRO A 78 10.69 3.33 -3.48
N ARG A 79 11.11 3.69 -2.27
CA ARG A 79 11.02 2.81 -1.10
C ARG A 79 9.58 2.51 -0.67
N LEU A 80 8.60 3.25 -1.20
CA LEU A 80 7.16 3.01 -0.97
C LEU A 80 6.50 2.17 -2.07
N ARG A 81 7.25 1.64 -3.05
CA ARG A 81 6.74 0.71 -4.07
C ARG A 81 6.17 -0.56 -3.44
N GLU A 82 5.28 -1.21 -4.18
CA GLU A 82 4.81 -2.57 -3.87
C GLU A 82 5.99 -3.55 -3.82
N ILE A 83 5.79 -4.72 -3.23
CA ILE A 83 6.76 -5.79 -3.33
C ILE A 83 7.05 -6.10 -4.80
N ASN A 84 8.32 -6.28 -5.12
CA ASN A 84 8.74 -6.71 -6.46
C ASN A 84 8.44 -8.19 -6.63
N PHE A 85 7.50 -8.52 -7.50
CA PHE A 85 7.14 -9.92 -7.78
C PHE A 85 8.12 -10.62 -8.73
N GLY A 86 9.13 -9.93 -9.27
CA GLY A 86 10.14 -10.51 -10.16
C GLY A 86 9.52 -11.18 -11.38
N GLU A 87 9.87 -12.44 -11.63
CA GLU A 87 9.35 -13.21 -12.78
C GLU A 87 7.85 -13.54 -12.70
N LEU A 88 7.20 -13.25 -11.57
CA LEU A 88 5.75 -13.42 -11.43
C LEU A 88 4.97 -12.17 -11.88
N GLU A 89 5.63 -11.04 -12.15
CA GLU A 89 4.95 -9.84 -12.66
C GLU A 89 4.29 -10.12 -14.01
N GLY A 90 3.09 -9.58 -14.20
CA GLY A 90 2.26 -9.80 -15.38
C GLY A 90 1.53 -11.15 -15.42
N LYS A 91 1.77 -12.06 -14.48
CA LYS A 91 1.05 -13.35 -14.42
C LYS A 91 -0.31 -13.19 -13.77
N GLN A 92 -1.30 -13.90 -14.30
CA GLN A 92 -2.59 -14.06 -13.67
C GLN A 92 -2.47 -14.96 -12.44
N TRP A 93 -3.21 -14.63 -11.38
CA TRP A 93 -3.20 -15.37 -10.12
C TRP A 93 -3.38 -16.87 -10.29
N GLU A 94 -4.33 -17.28 -11.17
CA GLU A 94 -4.62 -18.69 -11.43
C GLU A 94 -3.42 -19.47 -11.98
N THR A 95 -2.50 -18.78 -12.66
CA THR A 95 -1.32 -19.40 -13.28
C THR A 95 -0.08 -19.41 -12.38
N VAL A 96 -0.15 -18.75 -11.22
CA VAL A 96 0.95 -18.72 -10.25
C VAL A 96 1.02 -20.08 -9.53
N GLU A 97 2.23 -20.56 -9.29
CA GLU A 97 2.47 -21.80 -8.56
C GLU A 97 1.89 -21.74 -7.14
N GLU A 98 1.31 -22.85 -6.67
CA GLU A 98 0.63 -22.93 -5.36
C GLU A 98 1.54 -22.54 -4.18
N ALA A 99 2.85 -22.84 -4.26
CA ALA A 99 3.80 -22.44 -3.23
C ALA A 99 3.88 -20.91 -3.07
N HIS A 100 3.93 -20.18 -4.19
CA HIS A 100 3.94 -18.71 -4.19
C HIS A 100 2.58 -18.13 -3.79
N LYS A 101 1.47 -18.70 -4.26
CA LYS A 101 0.13 -18.30 -3.83
C LYS A 101 -0.01 -18.39 -2.31
N LYS A 102 0.34 -19.56 -1.75
CA LYS A 102 0.29 -19.81 -0.31
C LYS A 102 1.16 -18.82 0.47
N ALA A 103 2.37 -18.55 -0.01
CA ALA A 103 3.28 -17.59 0.61
C ALA A 103 2.71 -16.16 0.60
N LEU A 104 2.08 -15.73 -0.51
CA LEU A 104 1.43 -14.42 -0.60
C LEU A 104 0.17 -14.31 0.27
N VAL A 105 -0.67 -15.34 0.28
CA VAL A 105 -1.89 -15.36 1.11
C VAL A 105 -1.54 -15.33 2.60
N ASN A 106 -0.58 -16.15 3.03
CA ASN A 106 -0.12 -16.17 4.42
C ASN A 106 0.80 -15.00 4.77
N PHE A 107 1.27 -14.29 3.76
CA PHE A 107 2.26 -13.21 3.88
C PHE A 107 3.49 -13.69 4.67
N ASP A 108 4.01 -14.83 4.25
CA ASP A 108 5.14 -15.51 4.89
C ASP A 108 5.91 -16.37 3.87
N GLY A 109 7.25 -16.35 3.97
CA GLY A 109 8.13 -17.16 3.13
C GLY A 109 8.11 -16.83 1.63
N PHE A 110 7.57 -15.69 1.22
CA PHE A 110 7.53 -15.29 -0.19
C PHE A 110 8.94 -14.95 -0.69
N ASN A 111 9.36 -15.62 -1.76
CA ASN A 111 10.67 -15.43 -2.39
C ASN A 111 10.57 -15.75 -3.89
N PRO A 112 10.09 -14.80 -4.72
CA PRO A 112 9.94 -15.03 -6.15
C PRO A 112 11.29 -14.88 -6.87
N PRO A 113 11.54 -15.66 -7.96
CA PRO A 113 12.74 -15.48 -8.76
C PRO A 113 12.86 -14.04 -9.29
N GLY A 114 14.02 -13.42 -9.07
CA GLY A 114 14.30 -12.05 -9.53
C GLY A 114 13.50 -10.94 -8.85
N GLY A 115 12.77 -11.26 -7.78
CA GLY A 115 11.98 -10.28 -7.02
C GLY A 115 12.47 -10.06 -5.60
N GLU A 116 11.62 -9.48 -4.77
CA GLU A 116 11.88 -9.20 -3.36
C GLU A 116 11.29 -10.28 -2.44
N THR A 117 12.00 -10.61 -1.38
CA THR A 117 11.44 -11.29 -0.22
C THR A 117 10.63 -10.31 0.63
N LEU A 118 9.84 -10.83 1.58
CA LEU A 118 9.16 -9.97 2.56
C LEU A 118 10.16 -9.22 3.47
N GLU A 119 11.36 -9.79 3.70
CA GLU A 119 12.40 -9.12 4.46
C GLU A 119 12.99 -7.94 3.68
N ASP A 120 13.26 -8.10 2.36
CA ASP A 120 13.70 -7.01 1.50
C ASP A 120 12.68 -5.85 1.51
N LEU A 121 11.39 -6.17 1.40
CA LEU A 121 10.30 -5.19 1.53
C LEU A 121 10.36 -4.48 2.88
N ARG A 122 10.51 -5.24 3.96
CA ARG A 122 10.58 -4.69 5.34
C ARG A 122 11.77 -3.74 5.50
N GLU A 123 12.96 -4.15 5.07
CA GLU A 123 14.17 -3.33 5.18
C GLU A 123 14.01 -2.01 4.41
N ARG A 124 13.49 -2.08 3.18
CA ARG A 124 13.29 -0.92 2.31
C ARG A 124 12.29 0.08 2.93
N VAL A 125 11.13 -0.40 3.37
CA VAL A 125 10.09 0.44 3.97
C VAL A 125 10.53 0.99 5.33
N SER A 126 11.18 0.17 6.16
CA SER A 126 11.71 0.61 7.46
C SER A 126 12.78 1.70 7.30
N GLY A 127 13.64 1.57 6.29
CA GLY A 127 14.63 2.60 5.96
C GLY A 127 13.99 3.95 5.63
N PHE A 128 12.86 3.95 4.90
CA PHE A 128 12.09 5.17 4.65
C PHE A 128 11.49 5.75 5.94
N LEU A 129 10.82 4.90 6.75
CA LEU A 129 10.15 5.35 7.96
C LEU A 129 11.12 5.89 9.02
N TYR A 130 12.34 5.35 9.07
CA TYR A 130 13.38 5.81 9.99
C TYR A 130 13.82 7.25 9.76
N GLU A 131 13.72 7.73 8.53
CA GLU A 131 14.08 9.11 8.14
C GLU A 131 12.96 10.12 8.39
N LEU A 132 11.73 9.66 8.67
CA LEU A 132 10.61 10.56 8.92
C LEU A 132 10.75 11.25 10.27
N PRO A 133 10.62 12.60 10.32
CA PRO A 133 10.52 13.29 11.59
C PRO A 133 9.23 12.91 12.32
N PRO A 134 9.15 13.09 13.62
CA PRO A 134 7.90 12.95 14.37
C PRO A 134 6.78 13.80 13.76
N GLY A 135 5.56 13.28 13.84
CA GLY A 135 4.37 13.94 13.29
C GLY A 135 3.47 12.97 12.54
N ARG A 136 2.41 13.51 11.96
CA ARG A 136 1.49 12.75 11.11
C ARG A 136 1.91 12.86 9.66
N HIS A 137 2.14 11.73 9.01
CA HIS A 137 2.52 11.63 7.60
C HIS A 137 1.48 10.90 6.78
N LEU A 138 1.22 11.38 5.56
CA LEU A 138 0.32 10.76 4.60
C LEU A 138 1.16 10.05 3.53
N LEU A 139 0.90 8.75 3.33
CA LEU A 139 1.65 7.89 2.42
C LEU A 139 0.69 7.21 1.44
N PHE A 140 0.85 7.51 0.15
CA PHE A 140 0.15 6.81 -0.93
C PHE A 140 1.01 5.66 -1.40
N THR A 141 0.51 4.42 -1.24
CA THR A 141 1.30 3.21 -1.44
C THR A 141 0.43 2.03 -1.90
N HIS A 142 0.80 0.82 -1.56
CA HIS A 142 0.28 -0.43 -2.10
C HIS A 142 -0.18 -1.39 -1.01
N GLY A 143 -0.92 -2.42 -1.42
CA GLY A 143 -1.51 -3.39 -0.51
C GLY A 143 -0.48 -4.14 0.33
N GLY A 144 0.62 -4.59 -0.26
CA GLY A 144 1.68 -5.30 0.45
C GLY A 144 2.39 -4.44 1.49
N VAL A 145 2.69 -3.18 1.17
CA VAL A 145 3.30 -2.23 2.13
C VAL A 145 2.37 -1.98 3.31
N ILE A 146 1.09 -1.71 3.05
CA ILE A 146 0.13 -1.45 4.13
C ILE A 146 -0.04 -2.71 4.99
N ARG A 147 -0.19 -3.88 4.37
CA ARG A 147 -0.30 -5.16 5.07
C ARG A 147 0.91 -5.44 5.96
N LEU A 148 2.13 -5.16 5.46
CA LEU A 148 3.35 -5.27 6.26
C LEU A 148 3.25 -4.45 7.54
N LEU A 149 2.89 -3.17 7.41
CA LEU A 149 2.86 -2.24 8.54
C LEU A 149 1.72 -2.53 9.52
N THR A 150 0.53 -2.89 9.01
CA THR A 150 -0.61 -3.26 9.87
C THR A 150 -0.36 -4.58 10.60
N ARG A 151 0.34 -5.53 9.96
CA ARG A 151 0.73 -6.79 10.60
C ARG A 151 1.71 -6.57 11.75
N GLU A 152 2.66 -5.66 11.62
CA GLU A 152 3.55 -5.24 12.70
C GLU A 152 2.80 -4.51 13.84
N ALA A 153 1.65 -3.94 13.54
CA ALA A 153 0.72 -3.36 14.52
C ALA A 153 -0.33 -4.36 15.02
N GLY A 154 -0.13 -5.66 14.81
CA GLY A 154 -0.99 -6.73 15.33
C GLY A 154 -2.27 -6.99 14.51
N GLN A 155 -2.41 -6.39 13.33
CA GLN A 155 -3.57 -6.61 12.44
C GLN A 155 -3.11 -7.05 11.05
N ASP A 156 -3.35 -8.32 10.71
CA ASP A 156 -3.10 -8.85 9.37
C ASP A 156 -4.40 -8.89 8.54
N GLY A 157 -4.27 -8.77 7.25
CA GLY A 157 -5.38 -8.94 6.32
C GLY A 157 -5.23 -8.17 5.01
N PHE A 158 -6.12 -8.49 4.10
CA PHE A 158 -6.21 -7.84 2.81
C PHE A 158 -6.65 -6.37 2.97
N VAL A 159 -6.06 -5.52 2.15
CA VAL A 159 -6.37 -4.08 2.11
C VAL A 159 -6.96 -3.74 0.75
N PRO A 160 -8.28 -3.48 0.62
CA PRO A 160 -8.91 -3.11 -0.65
C PRO A 160 -8.35 -1.81 -1.25
N THR A 161 -8.45 -1.65 -2.59
CA THR A 161 -8.07 -0.41 -3.28
C THR A 161 -8.86 0.79 -2.76
N GLY A 162 -8.20 1.94 -2.61
CA GLY A 162 -8.81 3.17 -2.07
C GLY A 162 -9.03 3.16 -0.55
N THR A 163 -8.49 2.18 0.17
CA THR A 163 -8.56 2.12 1.63
C THR A 163 -7.57 3.10 2.26
N VAL A 164 -8.00 3.73 3.36
CA VAL A 164 -7.14 4.54 4.25
C VAL A 164 -7.00 3.83 5.59
N VAL A 165 -5.75 3.67 6.05
CA VAL A 165 -5.44 3.10 7.37
C VAL A 165 -4.63 4.10 8.17
N GLY A 166 -5.09 4.46 9.36
CA GLY A 166 -4.33 5.25 10.33
C GLY A 166 -3.58 4.34 11.31
N LEU A 167 -2.30 4.59 11.49
CA LEU A 167 -1.43 3.87 12.41
C LEU A 167 -0.75 4.84 13.37
N ASP A 168 -0.80 4.57 14.67
CA ASP A 168 0.22 5.05 15.60
C ASP A 168 1.43 4.12 15.47
N TRP A 169 2.43 4.57 14.71
CA TRP A 169 3.61 3.75 14.44
C TRP A 169 4.53 3.64 15.66
N THR A 170 4.54 4.65 16.52
CA THR A 170 5.33 4.65 17.75
C THR A 170 4.90 3.53 18.69
N HIS A 171 3.58 3.33 18.83
CA HIS A 171 3.01 2.32 19.75
C HIS A 171 2.56 1.04 19.02
N ARG A 172 2.77 0.94 17.69
CA ARG A 172 2.34 -0.21 16.87
C ARG A 172 0.84 -0.49 17.03
N ALA A 173 0.02 0.53 16.86
CA ALA A 173 -1.43 0.42 16.99
C ALA A 173 -2.17 0.92 15.75
N VAL A 174 -3.15 0.15 15.28
CA VAL A 174 -4.08 0.59 14.22
C VAL A 174 -5.11 1.52 14.87
N LEU A 175 -5.17 2.76 14.39
CA LEU A 175 -6.11 3.78 14.89
C LEU A 175 -7.48 3.65 14.22
N PHE A 176 -7.48 3.45 12.91
CA PHE A 176 -8.70 3.26 12.11
C PHE A 176 -8.40 2.60 10.77
N LYS A 177 -9.44 2.03 10.16
CA LYS A 177 -9.47 1.60 8.76
C LYS A 177 -10.74 2.16 8.10
N ARG A 178 -10.62 2.79 6.94
CA ARG A 178 -11.72 3.29 6.13
C ARG A 178 -11.59 2.73 4.72
N GLU A 179 -12.46 1.82 4.37
CA GLU A 179 -12.54 1.28 3.01
C GLU A 179 -13.26 2.26 2.09
N SER A 180 -12.93 2.20 0.80
CA SER A 180 -13.62 3.00 -0.21
C SER A 180 -15.11 2.65 -0.24
N PRO A 181 -16.01 3.66 -0.36
CA PRO A 181 -17.44 3.39 -0.61
C PRO A 181 -17.67 2.75 -1.99
N ILE A 182 -16.68 2.79 -2.87
CA ILE A 182 -16.68 2.15 -4.18
C ILE A 182 -15.89 0.85 -4.05
N PRO A 183 -16.53 -0.33 -4.04
CA PRO A 183 -15.84 -1.59 -3.76
C PRO A 183 -14.80 -1.91 -4.85
N GLY A 184 -13.66 -2.37 -4.42
CA GLY A 184 -12.58 -2.87 -5.26
C GLY A 184 -12.68 -4.38 -5.49
N PRO A 185 -11.66 -4.96 -6.15
CA PRO A 185 -11.56 -6.41 -6.27
C PRO A 185 -11.43 -7.07 -4.89
N THR A 186 -11.95 -8.29 -4.80
CA THR A 186 -11.83 -9.13 -3.61
C THR A 186 -10.41 -9.69 -3.46
N PRO A 187 -10.02 -10.15 -2.24
CA PRO A 187 -8.75 -10.83 -2.07
C PRO A 187 -8.69 -12.10 -2.94
N PHE A 188 -7.47 -12.46 -3.31
CA PHE A 188 -7.23 -13.76 -3.94
C PHE A 188 -7.55 -14.88 -2.95
N GLU A 189 -8.34 -15.84 -3.40
CA GLU A 189 -8.64 -17.05 -2.65
C GLU A 189 -7.68 -18.18 -3.07
N THR A 190 -7.29 -19.01 -2.12
CA THR A 190 -6.48 -20.21 -2.38
C THR A 190 -7.36 -21.39 -2.74
#